data_41e3f0289977eb3c9212d588e313b0cf
#
_entry.id   41e3f0289977eb3c9212d588e313b0cf
#
_cell.length_a   1.000
_cell.length_b   1.000
_cell.length_c   1.000
_cell.angle_alpha   90.00
_cell.angle_beta   90.00
_cell.angle_gamma   90.00
#
_symmetry.space_group_name_H-M   'P 1'
#
loop_
_entity.id
_entity.type
_entity.pdbx_description
1 polymer ?
#
loop_
_entity_poly.entity_id
_entity_poly.type
_entity_poly.pdbx_seq_one_letter_code
_entity_poly.pdbx_strand_id
1 'polypeptide(L)'
;MKCTFLIMILTVATLSGFTSSAAAQDKIEVRPDHHVGQATLPCTILDFTQSEIKVKLLPSGTVRTYPGSEIVKVHTPQTESHQRGLEQMHQGKYDKATQSFSEALNIENRTWVRREILAQLIKAALFQGDILKAALRFQTMVEHEPDARYFELIPLDWSIRESLSPARSAARSWLTDPNEVRQLLGASILLTAPDFAAQSEATLRSLATSTNRNIQQLARAQLWRLRLRAGDISLLELQRWERNLKLIPEHLRGGPCYLLGAGYAQLDRHGQAAAWYLWVPLGYPANPQLSAGASLKAADSLKAMGQSANALRLYQETVARYPTTAARQMAEQMINQLMQEAGQKN
;
A
#
# COMPACT_ATOMS: atom_id res chain seq x y z
N MET A 1 -77.45 -51.48 -19.93
CA MET A 1 -76.03 -51.53 -20.15
C MET A 1 -75.47 -50.18 -19.71
N LYS A 2 -74.89 -50.11 -18.51
CA LYS A 2 -74.30 -48.89 -17.97
C LYS A 2 -72.79 -49.09 -17.91
N CYS A 3 -72.06 -48.38 -18.75
CA CYS A 3 -70.58 -48.31 -18.70
C CYS A 3 -70.15 -47.22 -17.68
N THR A 4 -69.46 -47.70 -16.61
CA THR A 4 -68.87 -46.85 -15.59
C THR A 4 -67.43 -46.54 -15.99
N PHE A 5 -67.10 -45.27 -16.28
CA PHE A 5 -65.72 -44.80 -16.56
C PHE A 5 -65.06 -44.49 -15.24
N LEU A 6 -63.98 -45.24 -14.93
CA LEU A 6 -63.10 -45.02 -13.78
C LEU A 6 -62.06 -43.99 -14.16
N ILE A 7 -62.10 -42.80 -13.58
CA ILE A 7 -61.09 -41.75 -13.76
C ILE A 7 -59.99 -41.98 -12.72
N MET A 8 -58.80 -42.34 -13.20
CA MET A 8 -57.61 -42.50 -12.38
C MET A 8 -56.89 -41.15 -12.29
N ILE A 9 -56.94 -40.52 -11.12
CA ILE A 9 -56.26 -39.24 -10.86
C ILE A 9 -54.79 -39.56 -10.54
N LEU A 10 -53.87 -39.19 -11.45
CA LEU A 10 -52.44 -39.30 -11.29
C LEU A 10 -51.98 -38.07 -10.52
N THR A 11 -51.67 -38.20 -9.23
CA THR A 11 -51.06 -37.15 -8.43
C THR A 11 -49.57 -37.07 -8.78
N VAL A 12 -49.17 -36.07 -9.53
CA VAL A 12 -47.79 -35.70 -9.78
C VAL A 12 -47.27 -34.98 -8.53
N ALA A 13 -46.47 -35.68 -7.72
CA ALA A 13 -45.73 -35.08 -6.65
C ALA A 13 -44.56 -34.25 -7.24
N THR A 14 -44.73 -32.95 -7.28
CA THR A 14 -43.61 -32.05 -7.58
C THR A 14 -42.60 -32.08 -6.44
N LEU A 15 -41.50 -32.78 -6.62
CA LEU A 15 -40.32 -32.62 -5.79
C LEU A 15 -39.78 -31.22 -6.03
N SER A 16 -40.12 -30.29 -5.13
CA SER A 16 -39.43 -29.03 -5.00
C SER A 16 -38.00 -29.29 -4.55
N GLY A 17 -37.08 -29.41 -5.51
CA GLY A 17 -35.66 -29.49 -5.23
C GLY A 17 -35.24 -28.17 -4.53
N PHE A 18 -35.03 -28.24 -3.22
CA PHE A 18 -34.28 -27.23 -2.51
C PHE A 18 -32.85 -27.27 -3.08
N THR A 19 -32.60 -26.45 -4.10
CA THR A 19 -31.23 -26.07 -4.42
C THR A 19 -30.72 -25.26 -3.25
N SER A 20 -30.11 -25.95 -2.28
CA SER A 20 -29.26 -25.29 -1.30
C SER A 20 -28.19 -24.58 -2.09
N SER A 21 -28.33 -23.27 -2.25
CA SER A 21 -27.24 -22.41 -2.72
C SER A 21 -26.11 -22.65 -1.74
N ALA A 22 -25.12 -23.44 -2.15
CA ALA A 22 -23.91 -23.61 -1.36
C ALA A 22 -23.34 -22.20 -1.15
N ALA A 23 -23.54 -21.67 0.05
CA ALA A 23 -22.98 -20.36 0.41
C ALA A 23 -21.50 -20.44 0.04
N ALA A 24 -21.04 -19.49 -0.77
CA ALA A 24 -19.66 -19.48 -1.23
C ALA A 24 -18.75 -19.50 0.00
N GLN A 25 -17.88 -20.52 0.09
CA GLN A 25 -17.13 -20.90 1.26
C GLN A 25 -15.68 -20.41 1.10
N ASP A 26 -15.07 -20.00 2.21
CA ASP A 26 -13.65 -19.66 2.21
C ASP A 26 -12.81 -20.90 1.85
N LYS A 27 -11.72 -20.69 1.12
CA LYS A 27 -10.68 -21.67 0.82
C LYS A 27 -9.31 -21.01 0.90
N ILE A 28 -8.34 -21.75 1.43
CA ILE A 28 -6.95 -21.35 1.39
C ILE A 28 -6.13 -22.35 0.58
N GLU A 29 -5.18 -21.82 -0.19
CA GLU A 29 -4.16 -22.62 -0.85
C GLU A 29 -2.87 -22.49 -0.04
N VAL A 30 -2.38 -23.61 0.48
CA VAL A 30 -1.19 -23.68 1.33
C VAL A 30 -0.08 -24.48 0.68
N ARG A 31 1.17 -24.04 0.87
CA ARG A 31 2.38 -24.79 0.53
C ARG A 31 3.22 -24.91 1.78
N PRO A 32 3.15 -26.04 2.50
CA PRO A 32 3.99 -26.25 3.67
C PRO A 32 5.48 -26.24 3.31
N ASP A 33 6.32 -25.61 4.14
CA ASP A 33 7.74 -25.34 3.89
C ASP A 33 8.63 -26.55 3.54
N HIS A 34 8.15 -27.79 3.67
CA HIS A 34 8.91 -29.00 3.39
C HIS A 34 8.24 -29.95 2.39
N HIS A 35 7.19 -29.49 1.68
CA HIS A 35 6.47 -30.33 0.73
C HIS A 35 6.39 -29.72 -0.67
N VAL A 36 6.63 -30.57 -1.68
CA VAL A 36 6.56 -30.18 -3.11
C VAL A 36 5.12 -29.96 -3.59
N GLY A 37 4.11 -30.16 -2.73
CA GLY A 37 2.69 -30.08 -3.08
C GLY A 37 1.99 -28.84 -2.54
N GLN A 38 1.05 -28.32 -3.34
CA GLN A 38 0.10 -27.28 -2.95
C GLN A 38 -1.23 -27.97 -2.58
N ALA A 39 -1.82 -27.60 -1.43
CA ALA A 39 -3.11 -28.14 -0.99
C ALA A 39 -4.15 -27.01 -0.92
N THR A 40 -5.36 -27.28 -1.42
CA THR A 40 -6.51 -26.39 -1.27
C THR A 40 -7.38 -26.90 -0.13
N LEU A 41 -7.53 -26.09 0.91
CA LEU A 41 -8.26 -26.45 2.13
C LEU A 41 -9.54 -25.62 2.24
N PRO A 42 -10.74 -26.26 2.21
CA PRO A 42 -11.98 -25.58 2.52
C PRO A 42 -12.04 -25.25 4.01
N CYS A 43 -12.40 -24.02 4.34
CA CYS A 43 -12.34 -23.52 5.71
C CYS A 43 -13.30 -22.35 5.95
N THR A 44 -13.38 -21.90 7.20
CA THR A 44 -13.82 -20.57 7.59
C THR A 44 -12.61 -19.81 8.10
N ILE A 45 -12.27 -18.68 7.50
CA ILE A 45 -11.17 -17.84 7.95
C ILE A 45 -11.65 -17.07 9.18
N LEU A 46 -10.97 -17.29 10.31
CA LEU A 46 -11.27 -16.61 11.57
C LEU A 46 -10.53 -15.27 11.68
N ASP A 47 -9.27 -15.27 11.25
CA ASP A 47 -8.45 -14.07 11.16
C ASP A 47 -7.30 -14.24 10.16
N PHE A 48 -6.78 -13.10 9.65
CA PHE A 48 -5.66 -13.06 8.72
C PHE A 48 -4.80 -11.82 8.97
N THR A 49 -3.66 -12.01 9.62
CA THR A 49 -2.67 -10.98 9.94
C THR A 49 -1.50 -10.97 8.95
N GLN A 50 -0.48 -10.13 9.17
CA GLN A 50 0.75 -10.12 8.37
C GLN A 50 1.54 -11.43 8.53
N SER A 51 1.56 -12.00 9.74
CA SER A 51 2.39 -13.16 10.08
C SER A 51 1.70 -14.50 9.88
N GLU A 52 0.36 -14.56 10.01
CA GLU A 52 -0.36 -15.82 10.06
C GLU A 52 -1.83 -15.71 9.62
N ILE A 53 -2.40 -16.85 9.23
CA ILE A 53 -3.84 -17.02 9.01
C ILE A 53 -4.40 -18.06 9.96
N LYS A 54 -5.47 -17.73 10.67
CA LYS A 54 -6.19 -18.62 11.56
C LYS A 54 -7.48 -19.09 10.89
N VAL A 55 -7.65 -20.39 10.74
CA VAL A 55 -8.77 -20.98 10.02
C VAL A 55 -9.44 -22.09 10.82
N LYS A 56 -10.75 -22.30 10.59
CA LYS A 56 -11.49 -23.47 11.02
C LYS A 56 -11.71 -24.37 9.80
N LEU A 57 -11.00 -25.51 9.76
CA LEU A 57 -11.06 -26.45 8.64
C LEU A 57 -12.42 -27.14 8.54
N LEU A 58 -12.85 -27.44 7.34
CA LEU A 58 -14.10 -28.11 7.06
C LEU A 58 -13.84 -29.45 6.36
N PRO A 59 -14.64 -30.50 6.67
CA PRO A 59 -15.79 -30.53 7.60
C PRO A 59 -15.40 -30.74 9.08
N SER A 60 -14.11 -30.96 9.40
CA SER A 60 -13.67 -31.43 10.74
C SER A 60 -13.96 -30.44 11.87
N GLY A 61 -14.10 -29.13 11.56
CA GLY A 61 -14.23 -28.05 12.56
C GLY A 61 -12.94 -27.73 13.32
N THR A 62 -11.81 -28.38 12.98
CA THR A 62 -10.52 -28.17 13.64
C THR A 62 -9.97 -26.78 13.36
N VAL A 63 -9.61 -26.05 14.41
CA VAL A 63 -8.93 -24.73 14.26
C VAL A 63 -7.44 -24.97 14.06
N ARG A 64 -6.88 -24.35 13.02
CA ARG A 64 -5.44 -24.36 12.73
C ARG A 64 -4.95 -22.95 12.37
N THR A 65 -3.67 -22.71 12.67
CA THR A 65 -2.95 -21.51 12.28
C THR A 65 -1.84 -21.90 11.32
N TYR A 66 -1.72 -21.17 10.21
CA TYR A 66 -0.67 -21.32 9.22
C TYR A 66 0.15 -20.04 9.14
N PRO A 67 1.49 -20.13 9.06
CA PRO A 67 2.34 -18.98 8.78
C PRO A 67 1.92 -18.30 7.48
N GLY A 68 1.99 -16.96 7.44
CA GLY A 68 1.67 -16.19 6.22
C GLY A 68 2.53 -16.59 5.02
N SER A 69 3.78 -17.02 5.25
CA SER A 69 4.70 -17.52 4.22
C SER A 69 4.24 -18.80 3.52
N GLU A 70 3.43 -19.62 4.19
CA GLU A 70 2.87 -20.83 3.61
C GLU A 70 1.61 -20.60 2.77
N ILE A 71 1.01 -19.40 2.85
CA ILE A 71 -0.24 -19.07 2.15
C ILE A 71 0.05 -18.62 0.73
N VAL A 72 -0.38 -19.40 -0.24
CA VAL A 72 -0.25 -19.08 -1.67
C VAL A 72 -1.41 -18.18 -2.11
N LYS A 73 -2.64 -18.54 -1.72
CA LYS A 73 -3.84 -17.83 -2.12
C LYS A 73 -4.98 -18.00 -1.11
N VAL A 74 -5.78 -16.96 -1.00
CA VAL A 74 -7.02 -16.95 -0.21
C VAL A 74 -8.18 -16.70 -1.16
N HIS A 75 -9.18 -17.56 -1.10
CA HIS A 75 -10.46 -17.40 -1.78
C HIS A 75 -11.54 -17.18 -0.74
N THR A 76 -12.19 -16.03 -0.81
CA THR A 76 -13.29 -15.68 0.08
C THR A 76 -14.43 -15.05 -0.71
N PRO A 77 -15.68 -15.32 -0.36
CA PRO A 77 -16.81 -14.61 -0.92
C PRO A 77 -16.70 -13.12 -0.59
N GLN A 78 -16.78 -12.29 -1.60
CA GLN A 78 -16.82 -10.83 -1.47
C GLN A 78 -18.22 -10.33 -1.76
N THR A 79 -18.62 -9.24 -1.12
CA THR A 79 -19.88 -8.56 -1.44
C THR A 79 -19.81 -7.97 -2.84
N GLU A 80 -20.95 -7.77 -3.49
CA GLU A 80 -21.03 -7.17 -4.82
C GLU A 80 -20.39 -5.77 -4.85
N SER A 81 -20.63 -4.97 -3.78
CA SER A 81 -20.00 -3.65 -3.65
C SER A 81 -18.48 -3.74 -3.52
N HIS A 82 -17.92 -4.77 -2.84
CA HIS A 82 -16.47 -4.98 -2.78
C HIS A 82 -15.90 -5.28 -4.16
N GLN A 83 -16.49 -6.22 -4.90
CA GLN A 83 -16.05 -6.59 -6.26
C GLN A 83 -16.12 -5.40 -7.22
N ARG A 84 -17.24 -4.66 -7.20
CA ARG A 84 -17.43 -3.44 -7.98
C ARG A 84 -16.36 -2.39 -7.66
N GLY A 85 -16.00 -2.23 -6.37
CA GLY A 85 -14.92 -1.34 -5.94
C GLY A 85 -13.55 -1.74 -6.53
N LEU A 86 -13.22 -3.04 -6.53
CA LEU A 86 -11.97 -3.55 -7.13
C LEU A 86 -11.93 -3.27 -8.65
N GLU A 87 -13.02 -3.51 -9.36
CA GLU A 87 -13.10 -3.22 -10.79
C GLU A 87 -12.92 -1.73 -11.09
N GLN A 88 -13.56 -0.86 -10.29
CA GLN A 88 -13.42 0.59 -10.43
C GLN A 88 -11.99 1.07 -10.12
N MET A 89 -11.28 0.44 -9.17
CA MET A 89 -9.85 0.68 -8.92
C MET A 89 -9.01 0.35 -10.15
N HIS A 90 -9.24 -0.81 -10.79
CA HIS A 90 -8.55 -1.20 -12.02
C HIS A 90 -8.81 -0.23 -13.17
N GLN A 91 -10.00 0.36 -13.23
CA GLN A 91 -10.37 1.36 -14.23
C GLN A 91 -9.87 2.78 -13.89
N GLY A 92 -9.16 2.99 -12.78
CA GLY A 92 -8.72 4.31 -12.32
C GLY A 92 -9.86 5.22 -11.83
N LYS A 93 -11.05 4.67 -11.58
CA LYS A 93 -12.26 5.41 -11.12
C LYS A 93 -12.27 5.49 -9.58
N TYR A 94 -11.27 6.14 -8.99
CA TYR A 94 -11.03 6.10 -7.54
C TYR A 94 -12.16 6.66 -6.67
N ASP A 95 -12.89 7.69 -7.13
CA ASP A 95 -14.06 8.22 -6.40
C ASP A 95 -15.17 7.18 -6.30
N LYS A 96 -15.50 6.53 -7.43
CA LYS A 96 -16.50 5.46 -7.47
C LYS A 96 -16.07 4.25 -6.66
N ALA A 97 -14.81 3.86 -6.77
CA ALA A 97 -14.23 2.78 -5.95
C ALA A 97 -14.33 3.08 -4.45
N THR A 98 -14.04 4.33 -4.04
CA THR A 98 -14.20 4.78 -2.65
C THR A 98 -15.65 4.62 -2.17
N GLN A 99 -16.63 4.99 -2.98
CA GLN A 99 -18.05 4.81 -2.65
C GLN A 99 -18.40 3.33 -2.49
N SER A 100 -18.04 2.50 -3.48
CA SER A 100 -18.34 1.06 -3.46
C SER A 100 -17.66 0.34 -2.29
N PHE A 101 -16.41 0.68 -1.95
CA PHE A 101 -15.74 0.12 -0.78
C PHE A 101 -16.35 0.61 0.54
N SER A 102 -16.85 1.85 0.61
CA SER A 102 -17.54 2.34 1.81
C SER A 102 -18.86 1.59 2.03
N GLU A 103 -19.62 1.32 0.95
CA GLU A 103 -20.81 0.46 1.00
C GLU A 103 -20.44 -0.96 1.47
N ALA A 104 -19.36 -1.55 0.93
CA ALA A 104 -18.88 -2.87 1.34
C ALA A 104 -18.49 -2.91 2.81
N LEU A 105 -17.78 -1.88 3.30
CA LEU A 105 -17.33 -1.79 4.69
C LEU A 105 -18.49 -1.74 5.69
N ASN A 106 -19.62 -1.12 5.30
CA ASN A 106 -20.81 -1.00 6.16
C ASN A 106 -21.53 -2.34 6.37
N ILE A 107 -21.44 -3.27 5.41
CA ILE A 107 -22.14 -4.56 5.46
C ILE A 107 -21.22 -5.73 5.80
N GLU A 108 -19.91 -5.58 5.69
CA GLU A 108 -18.95 -6.63 6.01
C GLU A 108 -18.72 -6.75 7.52
N ASN A 109 -18.88 -7.95 8.07
CA ASN A 109 -18.74 -8.22 9.50
C ASN A 109 -17.41 -8.92 9.86
N ARG A 110 -16.74 -9.56 8.89
CA ARG A 110 -15.48 -10.27 9.11
C ARG A 110 -14.35 -9.26 9.28
N THR A 111 -13.73 -9.21 10.45
CA THR A 111 -12.71 -8.21 10.81
C THR A 111 -11.55 -8.17 9.82
N TRP A 112 -11.05 -9.33 9.39
CA TRP A 112 -9.93 -9.41 8.45
C TRP A 112 -10.31 -8.90 7.04
N VAL A 113 -11.57 -9.12 6.57
CA VAL A 113 -12.05 -8.56 5.29
C VAL A 113 -12.26 -7.06 5.39
N ARG A 114 -12.74 -6.55 6.53
CA ARG A 114 -12.85 -5.11 6.78
C ARG A 114 -11.49 -4.43 6.68
N ARG A 115 -10.41 -5.06 7.18
CA ARG A 115 -9.03 -4.57 7.01
C ARG A 115 -8.60 -4.53 5.54
N GLU A 116 -8.96 -5.55 4.75
CA GLU A 116 -8.72 -5.57 3.31
C GLU A 116 -9.44 -4.42 2.59
N ILE A 117 -10.72 -4.20 2.89
CA ILE A 117 -11.51 -3.08 2.33
C ILE A 117 -10.89 -1.74 2.74
N LEU A 118 -10.48 -1.56 4.00
CA LEU A 118 -9.78 -0.35 4.45
C LEU A 118 -8.47 -0.15 3.70
N ALA A 119 -7.71 -1.21 3.43
CA ALA A 119 -6.49 -1.14 2.63
C ALA A 119 -6.78 -0.63 1.20
N GLN A 120 -7.86 -1.08 0.56
CA GLN A 120 -8.27 -0.56 -0.76
C GLN A 120 -8.70 0.91 -0.68
N LEU A 121 -9.43 1.31 0.37
CA LEU A 121 -9.80 2.70 0.60
C LEU A 121 -8.58 3.60 0.82
N ILE A 122 -7.53 3.12 1.52
CA ILE A 122 -6.26 3.83 1.68
C ILE A 122 -5.58 4.00 0.32
N LYS A 123 -5.48 2.92 -0.47
CA LYS A 123 -4.90 2.98 -1.83
C LYS A 123 -5.65 3.97 -2.71
N ALA A 124 -6.99 3.96 -2.71
CA ALA A 124 -7.78 4.91 -3.48
C ALA A 124 -7.47 6.38 -3.08
N ALA A 125 -7.38 6.66 -1.77
CA ALA A 125 -7.01 7.99 -1.28
C ALA A 125 -5.59 8.39 -1.68
N LEU A 126 -4.62 7.45 -1.63
CA LEU A 126 -3.25 7.70 -2.07
C LEU A 126 -3.18 7.98 -3.59
N PHE A 127 -3.95 7.28 -4.42
CA PHE A 127 -4.03 7.59 -5.86
C PHE A 127 -4.60 8.99 -6.10
N GLN A 128 -5.53 9.45 -5.27
CA GLN A 128 -6.12 10.79 -5.33
C GLN A 128 -5.22 11.88 -4.72
N GLY A 129 -4.11 11.51 -4.06
CA GLY A 129 -3.25 12.44 -3.31
C GLY A 129 -3.86 12.94 -2.00
N ASP A 130 -4.95 12.32 -1.52
CA ASP A 130 -5.62 12.70 -0.28
C ASP A 130 -4.97 12.00 0.92
N ILE A 131 -3.83 12.56 1.34
CA ILE A 131 -3.03 12.04 2.46
C ILE A 131 -3.81 12.05 3.77
N LEU A 132 -4.69 13.03 3.99
CA LEU A 132 -5.49 13.11 5.20
C LEU A 132 -6.46 11.91 5.30
N LYS A 133 -7.22 11.65 4.23
CA LYS A 133 -8.13 10.49 4.21
C LYS A 133 -7.36 9.18 4.31
N ALA A 134 -6.22 9.06 3.62
CA ALA A 134 -5.38 7.88 3.74
C ALA A 134 -4.93 7.65 5.19
N ALA A 135 -4.46 8.70 5.88
CA ALA A 135 -4.00 8.62 7.26
C ALA A 135 -5.12 8.26 8.25
N LEU A 136 -6.29 8.87 8.11
CA LEU A 136 -7.44 8.55 8.98
C LEU A 136 -7.89 7.09 8.81
N ARG A 137 -7.98 6.60 7.58
CA ARG A 137 -8.33 5.20 7.29
C ARG A 137 -7.27 4.22 7.76
N PHE A 138 -5.99 4.60 7.64
CA PHE A 138 -4.89 3.81 8.15
C PHE A 138 -4.96 3.68 9.67
N GLN A 139 -5.20 4.77 10.40
CA GLN A 139 -5.40 4.75 11.85
C GLN A 139 -6.52 3.79 12.25
N THR A 140 -7.67 3.84 11.57
CA THR A 140 -8.79 2.91 11.81
C THR A 140 -8.38 1.45 11.52
N MET A 141 -7.59 1.20 10.49
CA MET A 141 -7.15 -0.15 10.13
C MET A 141 -6.25 -0.79 11.19
N VAL A 142 -5.37 0.00 11.82
CA VAL A 142 -4.37 -0.48 12.79
C VAL A 142 -4.74 -0.21 14.25
N GLU A 143 -5.94 0.32 14.52
CA GLU A 143 -6.35 0.76 15.87
C GLU A 143 -6.21 -0.34 16.93
N HIS A 144 -6.48 -1.58 16.57
CA HIS A 144 -6.41 -2.73 17.47
C HIS A 144 -5.26 -3.70 17.16
N GLU A 145 -4.54 -3.48 16.05
CA GLU A 145 -3.47 -4.37 15.59
C GLU A 145 -2.32 -3.57 14.95
N PRO A 146 -1.31 -3.18 15.74
CA PRO A 146 -0.16 -2.42 15.23
C PRO A 146 0.66 -3.18 14.17
N ASP A 147 0.57 -4.52 14.13
CA ASP A 147 1.21 -5.37 13.12
C ASP A 147 0.22 -5.87 12.06
N ALA A 148 -0.83 -5.08 11.82
CA ALA A 148 -1.85 -5.41 10.83
C ALA A 148 -1.24 -5.66 9.45
N ARG A 149 -1.79 -6.63 8.75
CA ARG A 149 -1.56 -6.80 7.32
C ARG A 149 -1.82 -5.47 6.61
N TYR A 150 -1.01 -5.14 5.61
CA TYR A 150 -1.04 -3.87 4.88
C TYR A 150 -0.41 -2.68 5.63
N PHE A 151 0.45 -2.91 6.63
CA PHE A 151 1.15 -1.82 7.32
C PHE A 151 2.01 -0.97 6.37
N GLU A 152 2.44 -1.53 5.22
CA GLU A 152 3.17 -0.81 4.15
C GLU A 152 2.38 0.33 3.52
N LEU A 153 1.06 0.37 3.72
CA LEU A 153 0.21 1.46 3.25
C LEU A 153 0.25 2.71 4.14
N ILE A 154 1.05 2.71 5.21
CA ILE A 154 1.21 3.88 6.08
C ILE A 154 1.57 5.13 5.25
N PRO A 155 0.74 6.18 5.25
CA PRO A 155 0.91 7.33 4.37
C PRO A 155 1.88 8.37 4.94
N LEU A 156 3.15 7.96 5.10
CA LEU A 156 4.22 8.87 5.55
C LEU A 156 4.63 9.82 4.43
N ASP A 157 4.94 11.05 4.80
CA ASP A 157 5.61 12.01 3.91
C ASP A 157 7.10 11.69 3.82
N TRP A 158 7.63 11.55 2.62
CA TRP A 158 9.04 11.29 2.33
C TRP A 158 9.72 12.47 1.64
N SER A 159 9.04 13.62 1.52
CA SER A 159 9.62 14.82 0.93
C SER A 159 10.73 15.41 1.83
N ILE A 160 11.80 15.90 1.20
CA ILE A 160 12.93 16.54 1.90
C ILE A 160 12.64 18.04 2.09
N ARG A 161 11.89 18.61 1.14
CA ARG A 161 11.49 20.03 1.17
C ARG A 161 10.16 20.19 1.87
N GLU A 162 9.87 21.41 2.29
CA GLU A 162 8.58 21.74 2.88
C GLU A 162 7.44 21.39 1.93
N SER A 163 6.47 20.63 2.44
CA SER A 163 5.25 20.26 1.74
C SER A 163 4.05 20.97 2.38
N LEU A 164 3.24 21.63 1.57
CA LEU A 164 1.98 22.25 2.01
C LEU A 164 0.87 21.19 2.05
N SER A 165 1.03 20.16 2.90
CA SER A 165 0.03 19.10 3.04
C SER A 165 -1.27 19.62 3.67
N PRO A 166 -2.44 19.32 3.08
CA PRO A 166 -3.73 19.58 3.73
C PRO A 166 -3.89 18.89 5.09
N ALA A 167 -3.12 17.84 5.33
CA ALA A 167 -3.13 17.08 6.58
C ALA A 167 -2.42 17.80 7.76
N ARG A 168 -1.74 18.94 7.53
CA ARG A 168 -0.98 19.65 8.59
C ARG A 168 -1.82 19.99 9.82
N SER A 169 -3.06 20.43 9.63
CA SER A 169 -3.94 20.78 10.76
C SER A 169 -4.22 19.59 11.66
N ALA A 170 -4.58 18.45 11.07
CA ALA A 170 -4.79 17.20 11.81
C ALA A 170 -3.48 16.66 12.40
N ALA A 171 -2.37 16.75 11.67
CA ALA A 171 -1.06 16.28 12.08
C ALA A 171 -0.55 16.93 13.38
N ARG A 172 -0.96 18.18 13.67
CA ARG A 172 -0.62 18.87 14.92
C ARG A 172 -1.14 18.12 16.15
N SER A 173 -2.39 17.73 16.14
CA SER A 173 -2.99 16.99 17.26
C SER A 173 -2.39 15.58 17.41
N TRP A 174 -1.89 15.00 16.32
CA TRP A 174 -1.28 13.67 16.35
C TRP A 174 0.11 13.65 17.00
N LEU A 175 0.85 14.76 17.02
CA LEU A 175 2.17 14.82 17.66
C LEU A 175 2.14 14.49 19.16
N THR A 176 1.04 14.80 19.85
CA THR A 176 0.87 14.61 21.27
C THR A 176 -0.13 13.49 21.61
N ASP A 177 -0.60 12.75 20.62
CA ASP A 177 -1.50 11.62 20.80
C ASP A 177 -0.76 10.45 21.50
N PRO A 178 -1.40 9.71 22.44
CA PRO A 178 -0.77 8.54 23.06
C PRO A 178 -0.48 7.39 22.10
N ASN A 179 -1.10 7.35 20.92
CA ASN A 179 -0.91 6.31 19.92
C ASN A 179 0.34 6.59 19.07
N GLU A 180 1.34 5.71 19.12
CA GLU A 180 2.61 5.85 18.41
C GLU A 180 2.45 5.94 16.87
N VAL A 181 1.43 5.31 16.28
CA VAL A 181 1.15 5.42 14.84
C VAL A 181 0.72 6.83 14.49
N ARG A 182 -0.16 7.44 15.31
CA ARG A 182 -0.58 8.83 15.12
C ARG A 182 0.60 9.78 15.30
N GLN A 183 1.43 9.57 16.32
CA GLN A 183 2.66 10.35 16.51
C GLN A 183 3.58 10.26 15.30
N LEU A 184 3.80 9.06 14.75
CA LEU A 184 4.64 8.85 13.57
C LEU A 184 4.08 9.57 12.33
N LEU A 185 2.76 9.48 12.08
CA LEU A 185 2.09 10.20 11.00
C LEU A 185 2.21 11.71 11.16
N GLY A 186 1.92 12.23 12.36
CA GLY A 186 2.02 13.65 12.67
C GLY A 186 3.43 14.19 12.49
N ALA A 187 4.41 13.52 13.07
CA ALA A 187 5.81 13.90 12.97
C ALA A 187 6.33 13.82 11.53
N SER A 188 5.93 12.79 10.77
CA SER A 188 6.31 12.65 9.35
C SER A 188 5.83 13.83 8.50
N ILE A 189 4.57 14.25 8.66
CA ILE A 189 3.95 15.35 7.91
C ILE A 189 4.54 16.70 8.30
N LEU A 190 4.86 16.90 9.59
CA LEU A 190 5.28 18.18 10.13
C LEU A 190 6.81 18.35 10.23
N LEU A 191 7.60 17.32 9.94
CA LEU A 191 9.07 17.35 10.07
C LEU A 191 9.73 18.48 9.29
N THR A 192 9.17 18.87 8.14
CA THR A 192 9.70 19.92 7.28
C THR A 192 9.01 21.27 7.48
N ALA A 193 7.99 21.34 8.34
CA ALA A 193 7.29 22.59 8.68
C ALA A 193 8.09 23.37 9.74
N PRO A 194 8.50 24.64 9.48
CA PRO A 194 9.40 25.39 10.38
C PRO A 194 8.91 25.42 11.83
N ASP A 195 7.63 25.70 12.05
CA ASP A 195 7.03 25.86 13.39
C ASP A 195 6.96 24.56 14.20
N PHE A 196 7.06 23.39 13.54
CA PHE A 196 6.89 22.07 14.16
C PHE A 196 8.10 21.16 13.99
N ALA A 197 9.14 21.59 13.25
CA ALA A 197 10.28 20.75 12.92
C ALA A 197 10.98 20.17 14.16
N ALA A 198 11.24 21.02 15.16
CA ALA A 198 11.91 20.62 16.41
C ALA A 198 11.05 19.61 17.21
N GLN A 199 9.75 19.85 17.34
CA GLN A 199 8.85 18.93 18.03
C GLN A 199 8.73 17.61 17.27
N SER A 200 8.60 17.66 15.94
CA SER A 200 8.53 16.44 15.10
C SER A 200 9.81 15.62 15.19
N GLU A 201 10.97 16.26 15.19
CA GLU A 201 12.26 15.60 15.40
C GLU A 201 12.32 14.92 16.76
N ALA A 202 11.94 15.61 17.84
CA ALA A 202 11.91 15.04 19.19
C ALA A 202 10.98 13.82 19.26
N THR A 203 9.79 13.91 18.67
CA THR A 203 8.83 12.80 18.58
C THR A 203 9.43 11.62 17.82
N LEU A 204 10.06 11.83 16.65
CA LEU A 204 10.70 10.76 15.88
C LEU A 204 11.87 10.12 16.64
N ARG A 205 12.66 10.89 17.39
CA ARG A 205 13.74 10.35 18.24
C ARG A 205 13.19 9.48 19.37
N SER A 206 12.08 9.84 19.97
CA SER A 206 11.37 9.01 20.94
C SER A 206 10.86 7.73 20.29
N LEU A 207 10.16 7.81 19.17
CA LEU A 207 9.64 6.65 18.44
C LEU A 207 10.75 5.73 17.89
N ALA A 208 11.97 6.25 17.67
CA ALA A 208 13.13 5.45 17.29
C ALA A 208 13.60 4.46 18.38
N THR A 209 13.01 4.52 19.58
CA THR A 209 13.21 3.58 20.69
C THR A 209 11.97 2.73 20.99
N SER A 210 10.90 2.84 20.19
CA SER A 210 9.66 2.07 20.33
C SER A 210 9.93 0.56 20.36
N THR A 211 9.12 -0.16 21.12
CA THR A 211 9.08 -1.64 21.10
C THR A 211 8.46 -2.20 19.83
N ASN A 212 7.59 -1.41 19.17
CA ASN A 212 7.07 -1.79 17.85
C ASN A 212 8.14 -1.58 16.78
N ARG A 213 8.63 -2.69 16.23
CA ARG A 213 9.74 -2.68 15.26
C ARG A 213 9.41 -1.86 13.99
N ASN A 214 8.17 -1.89 13.52
CA ASN A 214 7.77 -1.14 12.33
C ASN A 214 7.88 0.37 12.58
N ILE A 215 7.32 0.84 13.70
CA ILE A 215 7.38 2.24 14.13
C ILE A 215 8.81 2.68 14.36
N GLN A 216 9.58 1.89 15.14
CA GLN A 216 10.98 2.16 15.43
C GLN A 216 11.81 2.39 14.16
N GLN A 217 11.71 1.49 13.19
CA GLN A 217 12.53 1.56 11.97
C GLN A 217 12.07 2.69 11.04
N LEU A 218 10.77 2.92 10.92
CA LEU A 218 10.25 4.03 10.13
C LEU A 218 10.62 5.39 10.74
N ALA A 219 10.54 5.54 12.06
CA ALA A 219 10.96 6.76 12.75
C ALA A 219 12.45 7.06 12.51
N ARG A 220 13.33 6.04 12.59
CA ARG A 220 14.76 6.18 12.26
C ARG A 220 14.97 6.62 10.81
N ALA A 221 14.23 6.04 9.87
CA ALA A 221 14.34 6.40 8.46
C ALA A 221 13.83 7.84 8.20
N GLN A 222 12.76 8.28 8.88
CA GLN A 222 12.26 9.65 8.77
C GLN A 222 13.32 10.69 9.17
N LEU A 223 14.17 10.39 10.16
CA LEU A 223 15.25 11.29 10.58
C LEU A 223 16.32 11.50 9.50
N TRP A 224 16.46 10.59 8.51
CA TRP A 224 17.37 10.81 7.37
C TRP A 224 17.00 12.04 6.54
N ARG A 225 15.72 12.43 6.52
CA ARG A 225 15.23 13.62 5.82
C ARG A 225 15.89 14.90 6.34
N LEU A 226 16.19 14.98 7.64
CA LEU A 226 16.87 16.13 8.25
C LEU A 226 18.30 16.28 7.73
N ARG A 227 19.02 15.17 7.59
CA ARG A 227 20.38 15.14 7.04
C ARG A 227 20.40 15.57 5.59
N LEU A 228 19.46 15.03 4.79
CA LEU A 228 19.31 15.41 3.38
C LEU A 228 18.89 16.88 3.22
N ARG A 229 18.08 17.41 4.14
CA ARG A 229 17.68 18.83 4.12
C ARG A 229 18.85 19.75 4.46
N ALA A 230 19.73 19.34 5.35
CA ALA A 230 20.95 20.10 5.69
C ALA A 230 21.93 20.19 4.51
N GLY A 231 21.89 19.23 3.58
CA GLY A 231 22.72 19.23 2.37
C GLY A 231 24.19 18.80 2.61
N ASP A 232 24.52 18.30 3.82
CA ASP A 232 25.86 17.94 4.23
C ASP A 232 26.06 16.40 4.30
N ILE A 233 25.34 15.66 3.49
CA ILE A 233 25.41 14.20 3.46
C ILE A 233 26.76 13.71 2.91
N SER A 234 27.31 12.66 3.50
CA SER A 234 28.54 12.01 3.03
C SER A 234 28.28 10.62 2.45
N LEU A 235 29.20 10.17 1.58
CA LEU A 235 29.10 8.81 1.04
C LEU A 235 29.12 7.75 2.13
N LEU A 236 29.95 7.95 3.18
CA LEU A 236 30.02 7.01 4.32
C LEU A 236 28.69 6.93 5.07
N GLU A 237 27.97 8.04 5.20
CA GLU A 237 26.66 8.07 5.83
C GLU A 237 25.63 7.31 4.97
N LEU A 238 25.61 7.50 3.66
CA LEU A 238 24.74 6.74 2.75
C LEU A 238 25.01 5.24 2.82
N GLN A 239 26.26 4.82 2.82
CA GLN A 239 26.64 3.41 3.01
C GLN A 239 26.19 2.85 4.37
N ARG A 240 26.15 3.69 5.41
CA ARG A 240 25.57 3.30 6.71
C ARG A 240 24.05 3.12 6.60
N TRP A 241 23.35 4.01 5.88
CA TRP A 241 21.91 3.87 5.64
C TRP A 241 21.56 2.62 4.83
N GLU A 242 22.39 2.26 3.82
CA GLU A 242 22.24 0.99 3.07
C GLU A 242 22.35 -0.23 3.99
N ARG A 243 23.30 -0.24 4.90
CA ARG A 243 23.39 -1.32 5.90
C ARG A 243 22.17 -1.35 6.82
N ASN A 244 21.70 -0.20 7.25
CA ASN A 244 20.53 -0.07 8.12
C ASN A 244 19.23 -0.46 7.40
N LEU A 245 19.16 -0.32 6.07
CA LEU A 245 18.01 -0.76 5.29
C LEU A 245 17.68 -2.24 5.50
N LYS A 246 18.67 -3.08 5.74
CA LYS A 246 18.50 -4.52 6.02
C LYS A 246 17.75 -4.78 7.33
N LEU A 247 17.77 -3.84 8.27
CA LEU A 247 17.08 -3.92 9.56
C LEU A 247 15.59 -3.54 9.43
N ILE A 248 15.24 -2.77 8.38
CA ILE A 248 13.87 -2.35 8.09
C ILE A 248 13.13 -3.55 7.47
N PRO A 249 11.92 -3.89 7.96
CA PRO A 249 11.08 -4.90 7.33
C PRO A 249 10.93 -4.65 5.83
N GLU A 250 11.00 -5.71 5.03
CA GLU A 250 11.12 -5.58 3.58
C GLU A 250 9.99 -4.73 2.97
N HIS A 251 8.75 -4.98 3.37
CA HIS A 251 7.57 -4.26 2.89
C HIS A 251 7.55 -2.76 3.24
N LEU A 252 8.42 -2.27 4.15
CA LEU A 252 8.51 -0.87 4.59
C LEU A 252 9.68 -0.10 3.94
N ARG A 253 10.46 -0.71 3.06
CA ARG A 253 11.69 -0.10 2.51
C ARG A 253 11.47 0.96 1.43
N GLY A 254 10.25 1.14 0.92
CA GLY A 254 9.99 2.07 -0.20
C GLY A 254 10.43 3.50 0.07
N GLY A 255 10.03 4.09 1.20
CA GLY A 255 10.46 5.44 1.58
C GLY A 255 11.96 5.57 1.85
N PRO A 256 12.57 4.67 2.65
CA PRO A 256 14.02 4.62 2.81
C PRO A 256 14.81 4.52 1.49
N CYS A 257 14.37 3.71 0.52
CA CYS A 257 14.99 3.65 -0.81
C CYS A 257 14.88 4.99 -1.55
N TYR A 258 13.75 5.68 -1.45
CA TYR A 258 13.60 7.02 -2.00
C TYR A 258 14.61 8.00 -1.41
N LEU A 259 14.83 7.98 -0.08
CA LEU A 259 15.79 8.85 0.58
C LEU A 259 17.24 8.50 0.23
N LEU A 260 17.58 7.21 0.05
CA LEU A 260 18.89 6.79 -0.47
C LEU A 260 19.12 7.37 -1.88
N GLY A 261 18.13 7.24 -2.76
CA GLY A 261 18.20 7.85 -4.10
C GLY A 261 18.44 9.36 -4.03
N ALA A 262 17.75 10.07 -3.12
CA ALA A 262 17.94 11.50 -2.91
C ALA A 262 19.34 11.85 -2.41
N GLY A 263 19.89 11.08 -1.48
CA GLY A 263 21.23 11.27 -0.97
C GLY A 263 22.31 11.07 -2.04
N TYR A 264 22.19 10.00 -2.83
CA TYR A 264 23.12 9.77 -3.95
C TYR A 264 23.01 10.86 -5.02
N ALA A 265 21.80 11.39 -5.30
CA ALA A 265 21.62 12.49 -6.22
C ALA A 265 22.30 13.78 -5.71
N GLN A 266 22.28 14.08 -4.40
CA GLN A 266 22.97 15.21 -3.80
C GLN A 266 24.51 15.11 -3.90
N LEU A 267 25.05 13.91 -4.04
CA LEU A 267 26.49 13.66 -4.25
C LEU A 267 26.85 13.50 -5.74
N ASP A 268 25.96 13.89 -6.67
CA ASP A 268 26.10 13.72 -8.13
C ASP A 268 26.37 12.25 -8.56
N ARG A 269 26.01 11.29 -7.70
CA ARG A 269 26.09 9.85 -7.98
C ARG A 269 24.84 9.37 -8.70
N HIS A 270 24.56 9.95 -9.87
CA HIS A 270 23.29 9.79 -10.59
C HIS A 270 22.95 8.35 -10.94
N GLY A 271 23.95 7.48 -11.22
CA GLY A 271 23.71 6.06 -11.49
C GLY A 271 23.14 5.31 -10.28
N GLN A 272 23.76 5.53 -9.08
CA GLN A 272 23.25 4.96 -7.83
C GLN A 272 21.91 5.58 -7.43
N ALA A 273 21.75 6.89 -7.65
CA ALA A 273 20.50 7.58 -7.40
C ALA A 273 19.34 6.97 -8.22
N ALA A 274 19.54 6.80 -9.53
CA ALA A 274 18.53 6.19 -10.41
C ALA A 274 18.18 4.76 -9.95
N ALA A 275 19.18 3.95 -9.61
CA ALA A 275 18.96 2.58 -9.13
C ALA A 275 18.10 2.55 -7.86
N TRP A 276 18.44 3.38 -6.84
CA TRP A 276 17.67 3.43 -5.58
C TRP A 276 16.25 3.96 -5.78
N TYR A 277 16.07 4.98 -6.62
CA TYR A 277 14.73 5.47 -6.95
C TYR A 277 13.87 4.42 -7.65
N LEU A 278 14.45 3.64 -8.60
CA LEU A 278 13.72 2.60 -9.32
C LEU A 278 13.30 1.42 -8.43
N TRP A 279 14.01 1.16 -7.33
CA TRP A 279 13.56 0.17 -6.35
C TRP A 279 12.17 0.48 -5.79
N VAL A 280 11.76 1.76 -5.72
CA VAL A 280 10.45 2.14 -5.16
C VAL A 280 9.29 1.62 -6.03
N PRO A 281 9.16 2.00 -7.32
CA PRO A 281 8.04 1.52 -8.13
C PRO A 281 8.12 0.03 -8.50
N LEU A 282 9.30 -0.59 -8.46
CA LEU A 282 9.50 -1.99 -8.84
C LEU A 282 9.34 -2.94 -7.65
N GLY A 283 9.86 -2.60 -6.48
CA GLY A 283 9.86 -3.45 -5.30
C GLY A 283 8.82 -3.07 -4.24
N TYR A 284 8.42 -1.79 -4.17
CA TYR A 284 7.60 -1.23 -3.09
C TYR A 284 6.46 -0.34 -3.60
N PRO A 285 5.59 -0.81 -4.51
CA PRO A 285 4.60 0.02 -5.19
C PRO A 285 3.38 0.40 -4.34
N ALA A 286 3.39 0.14 -3.04
CA ALA A 286 2.25 0.33 -2.14
C ALA A 286 1.72 1.78 -2.11
N ASN A 287 2.63 2.77 -2.25
CA ASN A 287 2.28 4.19 -2.31
C ASN A 287 2.51 4.74 -3.74
N PRO A 288 1.43 4.99 -4.51
CA PRO A 288 1.54 5.47 -5.89
C PRO A 288 2.14 6.87 -6.03
N GLN A 289 1.93 7.77 -5.04
CA GLN A 289 2.52 9.10 -5.05
C GLN A 289 4.04 9.03 -4.88
N LEU A 290 4.51 8.19 -3.95
CA LEU A 290 5.95 7.94 -3.74
C LEU A 290 6.58 7.27 -4.97
N SER A 291 5.90 6.27 -5.54
CA SER A 291 6.36 5.57 -6.74
C SER A 291 6.49 6.50 -7.94
N ALA A 292 5.49 7.37 -8.16
CA ALA A 292 5.51 8.36 -9.23
C ALA A 292 6.66 9.37 -9.04
N GLY A 293 6.83 9.89 -7.81
CA GLY A 293 7.93 10.79 -7.48
C GLY A 293 9.30 10.14 -7.67
N ALA A 294 9.44 8.88 -7.29
CA ALA A 294 10.67 8.11 -7.47
C ALA A 294 10.98 7.86 -8.95
N SER A 295 9.98 7.47 -9.77
CA SER A 295 10.14 7.30 -11.22
C SER A 295 10.59 8.60 -11.89
N LEU A 296 9.96 9.73 -11.53
CA LEU A 296 10.36 11.06 -12.01
C LEU A 296 11.84 11.36 -11.66
N LYS A 297 12.24 11.14 -10.39
CA LYS A 297 13.61 11.39 -9.92
C LYS A 297 14.65 10.45 -10.53
N ALA A 298 14.27 9.20 -10.82
CA ALA A 298 15.12 8.28 -11.57
C ALA A 298 15.36 8.80 -13.00
N ALA A 299 14.30 9.29 -13.68
CA ALA A 299 14.43 9.89 -15.00
C ALA A 299 15.29 11.16 -14.98
N ASP A 300 15.13 12.04 -13.95
CA ASP A 300 16.00 13.21 -13.75
C ASP A 300 17.48 12.78 -13.65
N SER A 301 17.76 11.69 -12.88
CA SER A 301 19.11 11.16 -12.72
C SER A 301 19.68 10.59 -14.02
N LEU A 302 18.87 9.88 -14.82
CA LEU A 302 19.28 9.40 -16.16
C LEU A 302 19.58 10.56 -17.11
N LYS A 303 18.75 11.64 -17.08
CA LYS A 303 19.01 12.86 -17.87
C LYS A 303 20.33 13.50 -17.48
N ALA A 304 20.63 13.60 -16.19
CA ALA A 304 21.90 14.15 -15.67
C ALA A 304 23.13 13.33 -16.13
N MET A 305 22.96 12.03 -16.39
CA MET A 305 23.99 11.16 -16.97
C MET A 305 24.11 11.26 -18.50
N GLY A 306 23.37 12.16 -19.14
CA GLY A 306 23.32 12.28 -20.62
C GLY A 306 22.48 11.19 -21.31
N GLN A 307 21.78 10.34 -20.56
CA GLN A 307 20.95 9.25 -21.09
C GLN A 307 19.53 9.75 -21.44
N SER A 308 19.45 10.78 -22.28
CA SER A 308 18.19 11.48 -22.59
C SER A 308 17.10 10.57 -23.16
N ALA A 309 17.46 9.56 -23.96
CA ALA A 309 16.50 8.61 -24.52
C ALA A 309 15.86 7.71 -23.43
N ASN A 310 16.66 7.25 -22.47
CA ASN A 310 16.18 6.45 -21.35
C ASN A 310 15.34 7.31 -20.39
N ALA A 311 15.78 8.54 -20.13
CA ALA A 311 15.02 9.50 -19.33
C ALA A 311 13.65 9.79 -19.94
N LEU A 312 13.59 10.08 -21.26
CA LEU A 312 12.33 10.33 -21.97
C LEU A 312 11.36 9.15 -21.84
N ARG A 313 11.84 7.92 -22.05
CA ARG A 313 11.02 6.71 -21.90
C ARG A 313 10.45 6.58 -20.49
N LEU A 314 11.25 6.83 -19.46
CA LEU A 314 10.80 6.73 -18.07
C LEU A 314 9.85 7.86 -17.67
N TYR A 315 10.00 9.09 -18.19
CA TYR A 315 9.01 10.16 -18.05
C TYR A 315 7.68 9.75 -18.69
N GLN A 316 7.69 9.20 -19.92
CA GLN A 316 6.47 8.72 -20.60
C GLN A 316 5.78 7.61 -19.81
N GLU A 317 6.53 6.65 -19.26
CA GLU A 317 5.99 5.62 -18.39
C GLU A 317 5.36 6.21 -17.11
N THR A 318 6.01 7.22 -16.51
CA THR A 318 5.48 7.92 -15.33
C THR A 318 4.14 8.58 -15.61
N VAL A 319 4.00 9.25 -16.76
CA VAL A 319 2.74 9.87 -17.23
C VAL A 319 1.64 8.83 -17.41
N ALA A 320 1.95 7.70 -18.05
CA ALA A 320 0.99 6.65 -18.34
C ALA A 320 0.53 5.90 -17.07
N ARG A 321 1.48 5.60 -16.18
CA ARG A 321 1.22 4.74 -15.00
C ARG A 321 0.61 5.48 -13.81
N TYR A 322 0.87 6.79 -13.68
CA TYR A 322 0.47 7.59 -12.51
C TYR A 322 -0.35 8.84 -12.91
N PRO A 323 -1.51 8.68 -13.55
CA PRO A 323 -2.23 9.77 -14.21
C PRO A 323 -2.79 10.86 -13.28
N THR A 324 -2.88 10.57 -11.96
CA THR A 324 -3.48 11.47 -10.97
C THR A 324 -2.45 12.13 -10.04
N THR A 325 -1.14 11.95 -10.32
CA THR A 325 -0.08 12.45 -9.43
C THR A 325 0.52 13.77 -9.91
N ALA A 326 1.08 14.57 -8.99
CA ALA A 326 1.84 15.77 -9.35
C ALA A 326 3.09 15.42 -10.18
N ALA A 327 3.68 14.25 -9.99
CA ALA A 327 4.82 13.77 -10.76
C ALA A 327 4.50 13.62 -12.26
N ARG A 328 3.25 13.31 -12.63
CA ARG A 328 2.78 13.31 -14.02
C ARG A 328 3.00 14.65 -14.68
N GLN A 329 2.50 15.74 -14.07
CA GLN A 329 2.61 17.08 -14.67
C GLN A 329 4.07 17.49 -14.87
N MET A 330 4.93 17.19 -13.88
CA MET A 330 6.38 17.43 -14.00
C MET A 330 7.01 16.59 -15.12
N ALA A 331 6.63 15.31 -15.25
CA ALA A 331 7.12 14.44 -16.31
C ALA A 331 6.71 14.94 -17.70
N GLU A 332 5.45 15.40 -17.89
CA GLU A 332 4.98 16.02 -19.13
C GLU A 332 5.80 17.27 -19.49
N GLN A 333 6.14 18.11 -18.54
CA GLN A 333 7.00 19.28 -18.75
C GLN A 333 8.41 18.85 -19.21
N MET A 334 8.99 17.83 -18.57
CA MET A 334 10.32 17.32 -18.93
C MET A 334 10.34 16.66 -20.31
N ILE A 335 9.28 15.95 -20.71
CA ILE A 335 9.11 15.40 -22.06
C ILE A 335 9.15 16.54 -23.10
N ASN A 336 8.35 17.59 -22.89
CA ASN A 336 8.28 18.71 -23.81
C ASN A 336 9.64 19.42 -23.93
N GLN A 337 10.35 19.60 -22.82
CA GLN A 337 11.70 20.20 -22.82
C GLN A 337 12.69 19.35 -23.64
N LEU A 338 12.74 18.04 -23.42
CA LEU A 338 13.64 17.13 -24.14
C LEU A 338 13.33 17.07 -25.64
N MET A 339 12.05 17.15 -26.03
CA MET A 339 11.65 17.20 -27.44
C MET A 339 12.09 18.50 -28.11
N GLN A 340 11.99 19.65 -27.43
CA GLN A 340 12.47 20.94 -27.92
C GLN A 340 13.98 20.94 -28.10
N GLU A 341 14.74 20.45 -27.10
CA GLU A 341 16.20 20.32 -27.16
C GLU A 341 16.67 19.43 -28.32
N ALA A 342 15.93 18.38 -28.64
CA ALA A 342 16.21 17.48 -29.78
C ALA A 342 15.91 18.15 -31.14
N GLY A 343 14.82 18.90 -31.24
CA GLY A 343 14.45 19.63 -32.47
C GLY A 343 15.38 20.81 -32.81
N GLN A 344 16.09 21.37 -31.82
CA GLN A 344 17.08 22.46 -32.05
C GLN A 344 18.45 21.94 -32.48
N LYS A 345 18.71 20.65 -32.31
CA LYS A 345 19.99 20.00 -32.69
C LYS A 345 19.99 19.40 -34.10
N ASN A 346 18.83 19.33 -34.75
CA ASN A 346 18.64 18.91 -36.12
C ASN A 346 18.43 20.10 -37.05
#